data_f237ba153eeab94186694826f00e2b44
#
_entry.id   f237ba153eeab94186694826f00e2b44
#
_cell.length_a   1.000
_cell.length_b   1.000
_cell.length_c   1.000
_cell.angle_alpha   90.00
_cell.angle_beta   90.00
_cell.angle_gamma   90.00
#
_symmetry.space_group_name_H-M   'P 1'
#
loop_
_entity.id
_entity.type
_entity.pdbx_description
1 polymer ?
#
loop_
_entity_poly.entity_id
_entity_poly.type
_entity_poly.pdbx_seq_one_letter_code
_entity_poly.pdbx_strand_id
1 'polypeptide(L)'
;MTQTDIKPFTKEDLEQADVQLLRDGRWGNARVSVANINGKRWTIKDFSDRHWLVKNSFAKFVLWRELKAVRKLHGLEGVPTEAFMVTPHMLAIEYIPGRVLNRVPKEEVSPTFLEECEEIIRSIHARHLVHLDTRGTSNWVMQVNGKPALIDFQASVDTQGLPQKIRSFMEDMDIGGVYKK
;
A
#
# COMPACT_ATOMS: atom_id res chain seq x y z
N MET A 1 -12.12 2.84 25.71
CA MET A 1 -11.88 1.39 25.66
C MET A 1 -10.92 1.14 24.53
N THR A 2 -9.67 0.83 24.82
CA THR A 2 -8.64 0.46 23.83
C THR A 2 -9.04 -0.89 23.24
N GLN A 3 -9.47 -0.89 22.00
CA GLN A 3 -9.63 -2.11 21.20
C GLN A 3 -8.25 -2.75 21.14
N THR A 4 -8.07 -3.84 21.88
CA THR A 4 -6.85 -4.64 21.82
C THR A 4 -6.70 -5.06 20.36
N ASP A 5 -5.65 -4.59 19.67
CA ASP A 5 -5.33 -4.95 18.30
C ASP A 5 -5.01 -6.45 18.27
N ILE A 6 -6.04 -7.29 18.17
CA ILE A 6 -5.86 -8.74 17.97
C ILE A 6 -5.26 -8.89 16.58
N LYS A 7 -3.98 -9.29 16.53
CA LYS A 7 -3.30 -9.52 15.26
C LYS A 7 -3.92 -10.74 14.59
N PRO A 8 -4.22 -10.69 13.28
CA PRO A 8 -4.77 -11.81 12.53
C PRO A 8 -3.88 -13.06 12.54
N PHE A 9 -2.56 -12.89 12.72
CA PHE A 9 -1.57 -13.96 12.83
C PHE A 9 -0.29 -13.47 13.52
N THR A 10 0.57 -14.40 13.94
CA THR A 10 1.86 -14.17 14.58
C THR A 10 3.02 -14.35 13.60
N LYS A 11 4.25 -14.10 14.07
CA LYS A 11 5.46 -14.39 13.27
C LYS A 11 5.65 -15.89 13.06
N GLU A 12 5.31 -16.69 14.07
CA GLU A 12 5.37 -18.14 14.03
C GLU A 12 4.41 -18.72 12.99
N ASP A 13 3.20 -18.17 12.88
CA ASP A 13 2.23 -18.55 11.84
C ASP A 13 2.78 -18.23 10.45
N LEU A 14 3.46 -17.08 10.29
CA LEU A 14 4.07 -16.68 9.02
C LEU A 14 5.25 -17.61 8.63
N GLU A 15 6.05 -18.06 9.59
CA GLU A 15 7.17 -18.99 9.34
C GLU A 15 6.70 -20.38 8.87
N GLN A 16 5.47 -20.76 9.19
CA GLN A 16 4.84 -22.01 8.75
C GLN A 16 3.98 -21.87 7.49
N ALA A 17 3.75 -20.64 7.04
CA ALA A 17 2.88 -20.35 5.90
C ALA A 17 3.57 -20.60 4.55
N ASP A 18 2.76 -20.79 3.49
CA ASP A 18 3.24 -20.73 2.12
C ASP A 18 3.54 -19.27 1.76
N VAL A 19 4.83 -18.97 1.54
CA VAL A 19 5.32 -17.61 1.31
C VAL A 19 5.99 -17.51 -0.06
N GLN A 20 5.40 -16.71 -0.93
CA GLN A 20 5.94 -16.39 -2.24
C GLN A 20 6.71 -15.06 -2.20
N LEU A 21 8.01 -15.08 -2.51
CA LEU A 21 8.82 -13.87 -2.65
C LEU A 21 8.41 -13.13 -3.93
N LEU A 22 8.03 -11.85 -3.81
CA LEU A 22 7.75 -10.95 -4.94
C LEU A 22 8.96 -10.11 -5.32
N ARG A 23 9.68 -9.59 -4.32
CA ARG A 23 10.85 -8.73 -4.52
C ARG A 23 11.79 -8.86 -3.32
N ASP A 24 13.05 -9.19 -3.57
CA ASP A 24 14.10 -9.06 -2.58
C ASP A 24 14.63 -7.62 -2.61
N GLY A 25 14.27 -6.85 -1.60
CA GLY A 25 14.67 -5.45 -1.50
C GLY A 25 16.20 -5.33 -1.38
N ARG A 26 16.79 -4.42 -2.15
CA ARG A 26 18.22 -4.08 -2.03
C ARG A 26 18.40 -2.82 -1.19
N TRP A 27 19.52 -2.70 -0.48
CA TRP A 27 19.90 -1.54 0.33
C TRP A 27 18.85 -1.19 1.40
N GLY A 28 18.15 -0.08 1.27
CA GLY A 28 17.13 0.42 2.20
C GLY A 28 15.69 -0.03 1.93
N ASN A 29 15.44 -0.92 0.95
CA ASN A 29 14.09 -1.35 0.61
C ASN A 29 13.70 -2.63 1.36
N ALA A 30 12.40 -2.78 1.67
CA ALA A 30 11.85 -3.99 2.25
C ALA A 30 12.00 -5.21 1.31
N ARG A 31 12.19 -6.39 1.89
CA ARG A 31 11.81 -7.63 1.23
C ARG A 31 10.29 -7.68 1.18
N VAL A 32 9.72 -7.95 0.00
CA VAL A 32 8.27 -8.01 -0.18
C VAL A 32 7.89 -9.42 -0.61
N SER A 33 6.99 -10.03 0.13
CA SER A 33 6.44 -11.36 -0.16
C SER A 33 4.93 -11.38 0.01
N VAL A 34 4.28 -12.43 -0.50
CA VAL A 34 2.87 -12.73 -0.25
C VAL A 34 2.80 -14.02 0.56
N ALA A 35 2.08 -14.00 1.65
CA ALA A 35 1.81 -15.15 2.49
C ALA A 35 0.32 -15.49 2.47
N ASN A 36 -0.02 -16.79 2.44
CA ASN A 36 -1.37 -17.26 2.63
C ASN A 36 -1.52 -17.79 4.06
N ILE A 37 -2.28 -17.09 4.89
CA ILE A 37 -2.45 -17.43 6.31
C ILE A 37 -3.95 -17.39 6.62
N ASN A 38 -4.45 -18.46 7.18
CA ASN A 38 -5.86 -18.62 7.55
C ASN A 38 -6.84 -18.33 6.39
N GLY A 39 -6.46 -18.74 5.15
CA GLY A 39 -7.28 -18.55 3.95
C GLY A 39 -7.28 -17.11 3.40
N LYS A 40 -6.55 -16.18 4.02
CA LYS A 40 -6.37 -14.82 3.55
C LYS A 40 -4.94 -14.58 3.08
N ARG A 41 -4.78 -13.84 1.97
CA ARG A 41 -3.46 -13.45 1.46
C ARG A 41 -3.05 -12.09 2.02
N TRP A 42 -1.76 -12.01 2.38
CA TRP A 42 -1.15 -10.84 2.96
C TRP A 42 0.13 -10.47 2.22
N THR A 43 0.30 -9.19 1.91
CA THR A 43 1.59 -8.64 1.49
C THR A 43 2.43 -8.37 2.73
N ILE A 44 3.61 -8.98 2.79
CA ILE A 44 4.54 -8.83 3.90
C ILE A 44 5.70 -7.94 3.46
N LYS A 45 5.89 -6.81 4.14
CA LYS A 45 7.06 -5.92 3.98
C LYS A 45 7.98 -6.13 5.16
N ASP A 46 9.17 -6.70 4.91
CA ASP A 46 10.13 -7.09 5.96
C ASP A 46 11.47 -6.37 5.78
N PHE A 47 11.93 -5.73 6.86
CA PHE A 47 13.23 -5.07 6.99
C PHE A 47 14.16 -5.78 7.99
N SER A 48 13.79 -6.95 8.53
CA SER A 48 14.53 -7.63 9.60
C SER A 48 15.99 -7.90 9.23
N ASP A 49 16.26 -8.26 7.97
CA ASP A 49 17.58 -8.58 7.44
C ASP A 49 18.38 -7.32 6.97
N ARG A 50 17.86 -6.11 7.21
CA ARG A 50 18.54 -4.88 6.78
C ARG A 50 19.55 -4.41 7.81
N HIS A 51 20.54 -3.62 7.35
CA HIS A 51 21.54 -3.03 8.25
C HIS A 51 20.84 -2.34 9.43
N TRP A 52 21.41 -2.47 10.64
CA TRP A 52 20.72 -2.05 11.87
C TRP A 52 20.30 -0.57 11.89
N LEU A 53 21.08 0.32 11.28
CA LEU A 53 20.72 1.73 11.14
C LEU A 53 19.44 1.89 10.30
N VAL A 54 19.33 1.17 9.18
CA VAL A 54 18.17 1.23 8.29
C VAL A 54 16.92 0.70 8.99
N LYS A 55 17.02 -0.49 9.60
CA LYS A 55 15.87 -1.13 10.24
C LYS A 55 15.37 -0.41 11.49
N ASN A 56 16.26 0.23 12.27
CA ASN A 56 15.87 0.86 13.53
C ASN A 56 15.48 2.35 13.41
N SER A 57 15.71 2.99 12.26
CA SER A 57 15.32 4.37 12.02
C SER A 57 14.33 4.47 10.85
N PHE A 58 14.84 4.45 9.63
CA PHE A 58 14.07 4.67 8.42
C PHE A 58 12.94 3.65 8.22
N ALA A 59 13.23 2.35 8.38
CA ALA A 59 12.26 1.29 8.18
C ALA A 59 11.05 1.42 9.12
N LYS A 60 11.30 1.65 10.42
CA LYS A 60 10.22 1.83 11.40
C LYS A 60 9.30 3.00 11.03
N PHE A 61 9.90 4.12 10.61
CA PHE A 61 9.14 5.30 10.19
C PHE A 61 8.28 5.02 8.96
N VAL A 62 8.86 4.37 7.93
CA VAL A 62 8.16 4.04 6.68
C VAL A 62 7.03 3.06 6.93
N LEU A 63 7.29 1.97 7.67
CA LEU A 63 6.26 0.97 8.01
C LEU A 63 5.12 1.57 8.84
N TRP A 64 5.46 2.40 9.83
CA TRP A 64 4.45 3.05 10.66
C TRP A 64 3.59 4.03 9.85
N ARG A 65 4.20 4.80 8.93
CA ARG A 65 3.48 5.71 8.04
C ARG A 65 2.51 4.96 7.15
N GLU A 66 2.96 3.88 6.51
CA GLU A 66 2.13 3.03 5.66
C GLU A 66 1.00 2.36 6.47
N LEU A 67 1.30 1.84 7.65
CA LEU A 67 0.29 1.30 8.57
C LEU A 67 -0.83 2.31 8.86
N LYS A 68 -0.45 3.54 9.21
CA LYS A 68 -1.42 4.61 9.48
C LYS A 68 -2.25 4.97 8.26
N ALA A 69 -1.64 5.05 7.09
CA ALA A 69 -2.32 5.35 5.85
C ALA A 69 -3.38 4.28 5.54
N VAL A 70 -3.00 3.00 5.56
CA VAL A 70 -3.94 1.89 5.29
C VAL A 70 -5.07 1.87 6.31
N ARG A 71 -4.78 2.04 7.60
CA ARG A 71 -5.82 2.10 8.65
C ARG A 71 -6.80 3.26 8.44
N LYS A 72 -6.30 4.41 7.98
CA LYS A 72 -7.15 5.60 7.67
C LYS A 72 -8.09 5.34 6.50
N LEU A 73 -7.71 4.44 5.59
CA LEU A 73 -8.47 4.06 4.40
C LEU A 73 -9.41 2.86 4.63
N HIS A 74 -9.54 2.39 5.87
CA HIS A 74 -10.41 1.25 6.19
C HIS A 74 -11.82 1.40 5.60
N GLY A 75 -12.27 0.36 4.89
CA GLY A 75 -13.57 0.32 4.22
C GLY A 75 -13.66 1.09 2.88
N LEU A 76 -12.54 1.62 2.35
CA LEU A 76 -12.50 2.22 1.02
C LEU A 76 -12.22 1.14 -0.04
N GLU A 77 -13.03 1.09 -1.09
CA GLU A 77 -12.81 0.19 -2.23
C GLU A 77 -11.58 0.62 -3.06
N GLY A 78 -10.91 -0.37 -3.68
CA GLY A 78 -9.77 -0.11 -4.56
C GLY A 78 -8.46 0.22 -3.85
N VAL A 79 -8.38 0.01 -2.53
CA VAL A 79 -7.16 0.14 -1.73
C VAL A 79 -7.08 -0.97 -0.68
N PRO A 80 -5.89 -1.33 -0.15
CA PRO A 80 -5.80 -2.18 1.03
C PRO A 80 -6.44 -1.49 2.24
N THR A 81 -7.25 -2.21 3.00
CA THR A 81 -7.97 -1.65 4.16
C THR A 81 -7.56 -2.25 5.48
N GLU A 82 -6.75 -3.30 5.46
CA GLU A 82 -6.22 -3.93 6.66
C GLU A 82 -4.70 -3.95 6.65
N ALA A 83 -4.11 -3.53 7.76
CA ALA A 83 -2.67 -3.64 8.00
C ALA A 83 -2.37 -3.73 9.50
N PHE A 84 -1.33 -4.45 9.86
CA PHE A 84 -0.80 -4.51 11.21
C PHE A 84 0.68 -4.85 11.26
N MET A 85 1.36 -4.46 12.34
CA MET A 85 2.76 -4.83 12.57
C MET A 85 2.84 -6.26 13.08
N VAL A 86 3.44 -7.16 12.31
CA VAL A 86 3.79 -8.52 12.75
C VAL A 86 4.89 -8.44 13.80
N THR A 87 5.99 -7.72 13.46
CA THR A 87 7.09 -7.37 14.36
C THR A 87 7.42 -5.88 14.23
N PRO A 88 8.31 -5.30 15.06
CA PRO A 88 8.73 -3.89 14.89
C PRO A 88 9.36 -3.55 13.54
N HIS A 89 9.75 -4.56 12.75
CA HIS A 89 10.40 -4.39 11.45
C HIS A 89 9.66 -5.07 10.29
N MET A 90 8.44 -5.58 10.57
CA MET A 90 7.66 -6.33 9.61
C MET A 90 6.19 -5.89 9.64
N LEU A 91 5.68 -5.44 8.50
CA LEU A 91 4.30 -5.00 8.28
C LEU A 91 3.59 -6.01 7.39
N ALA A 92 2.41 -6.44 7.82
CA ALA A 92 1.45 -7.17 6.99
C ALA A 92 0.37 -6.21 6.51
N ILE A 93 0.06 -6.29 5.21
CA ILE A 93 -0.95 -5.48 4.53
C ILE A 93 -1.85 -6.43 3.75
N GLU A 94 -3.12 -6.17 3.72
CA GLU A 94 -4.06 -6.89 2.87
C GLU A 94 -3.55 -6.98 1.43
N TYR A 95 -3.55 -8.20 0.87
CA TYR A 95 -3.13 -8.42 -0.52
C TYR A 95 -4.30 -8.16 -1.47
N ILE A 96 -4.10 -7.26 -2.43
CA ILE A 96 -5.06 -7.02 -3.49
C ILE A 96 -4.77 -7.96 -4.67
N PRO A 97 -5.69 -8.89 -5.00
CA PRO A 97 -5.50 -9.81 -6.11
C PRO A 97 -5.64 -9.12 -7.46
N GLY A 98 -4.69 -9.37 -8.37
CA GLY A 98 -4.69 -8.78 -9.69
C GLY A 98 -3.32 -8.79 -10.35
N ARG A 99 -3.19 -8.06 -11.46
CA ARG A 99 -1.93 -7.85 -12.17
C ARG A 99 -1.50 -6.39 -12.04
N VAL A 100 -0.24 -6.15 -11.70
CA VAL A 100 0.30 -4.77 -11.71
C VAL A 100 0.19 -4.17 -13.11
N LEU A 101 -0.22 -2.92 -13.19
CA LEU A 101 -0.59 -2.25 -14.45
C LEU A 101 0.53 -2.24 -15.50
N ASN A 102 1.80 -2.17 -15.08
CA ASN A 102 2.93 -2.22 -15.99
C ASN A 102 3.15 -3.61 -16.66
N ARG A 103 2.39 -4.63 -16.25
CA ARG A 103 2.38 -5.98 -16.84
C ARG A 103 1.07 -6.29 -17.58
N VAL A 104 0.18 -5.30 -17.66
CA VAL A 104 -1.10 -5.43 -18.35
C VAL A 104 -0.96 -4.88 -19.76
N PRO A 105 -1.28 -5.65 -20.82
CA PRO A 105 -1.35 -5.12 -22.20
C PRO A 105 -2.35 -3.96 -22.27
N LYS A 106 -2.02 -2.95 -23.08
CA LYS A 106 -2.87 -1.74 -23.20
C LYS A 106 -4.28 -2.07 -23.69
N GLU A 107 -4.40 -3.09 -24.50
CA GLU A 107 -5.65 -3.56 -25.11
C GLU A 107 -6.61 -4.16 -24.06
N GLU A 108 -6.10 -4.60 -22.92
CA GLU A 108 -6.87 -5.14 -21.82
C GLU A 108 -7.35 -4.05 -20.84
N VAL A 109 -6.82 -2.82 -20.95
CA VAL A 109 -7.17 -1.73 -20.07
C VAL A 109 -8.46 -1.05 -20.56
N SER A 110 -9.50 -1.00 -19.73
CA SER A 110 -10.76 -0.33 -20.05
C SER A 110 -10.53 1.15 -20.40
N PRO A 111 -11.30 1.73 -21.34
CA PRO A 111 -11.27 3.18 -21.59
C PRO A 111 -11.55 4.03 -20.34
N THR A 112 -12.36 3.52 -19.41
CA THR A 112 -12.73 4.21 -18.16
C THR A 112 -11.73 3.98 -17.01
N PHE A 113 -10.71 3.14 -17.22
CA PHE A 113 -9.78 2.74 -16.14
C PHE A 113 -9.09 3.92 -15.48
N LEU A 114 -8.72 4.96 -16.25
CA LEU A 114 -8.06 6.15 -15.69
C LEU A 114 -9.05 7.01 -14.89
N GLU A 115 -10.29 7.09 -15.31
CA GLU A 115 -11.37 7.78 -14.58
C GLU A 115 -11.61 7.08 -13.24
N GLU A 116 -11.70 5.74 -13.25
CA GLU A 116 -11.84 4.94 -12.04
C GLU A 116 -10.61 5.08 -11.10
N CYS A 117 -9.39 5.20 -11.65
CA CYS A 117 -8.20 5.53 -10.87
C CYS A 117 -8.33 6.90 -10.18
N GLU A 118 -8.82 7.92 -10.90
CA GLU A 118 -9.04 9.24 -10.35
C GLU A 118 -10.09 9.24 -9.23
N GLU A 119 -11.17 8.47 -9.37
CA GLU A 119 -12.19 8.32 -8.34
C GLU A 119 -11.62 7.73 -7.04
N ILE A 120 -10.75 6.72 -7.14
CA ILE A 120 -10.03 6.18 -5.99
C ILE A 120 -9.18 7.26 -5.31
N ILE A 121 -8.40 8.04 -6.10
CA ILE A 121 -7.57 9.12 -5.57
C ILE A 121 -8.41 10.18 -4.87
N ARG A 122 -9.53 10.62 -5.48
CA ARG A 122 -10.44 11.59 -4.85
C ARG A 122 -11.03 11.07 -3.54
N SER A 123 -11.34 9.77 -3.49
CA SER A 123 -11.83 9.12 -2.27
C SER A 123 -10.77 9.05 -1.17
N ILE A 124 -9.50 8.88 -1.52
CA ILE A 124 -8.35 8.97 -0.60
C ILE A 124 -8.19 10.40 -0.08
N HIS A 125 -8.27 11.40 -0.98
CA HIS A 125 -8.19 12.84 -0.61
C HIS A 125 -9.33 13.25 0.34
N ALA A 126 -10.53 12.71 0.15
CA ALA A 126 -11.66 12.93 1.06
C ALA A 126 -11.40 12.42 2.49
N ARG A 127 -10.44 11.47 2.65
CA ARG A 127 -9.92 11.00 3.94
C ARG A 127 -8.72 11.80 4.45
N HIS A 128 -8.42 12.98 3.85
CA HIS A 128 -7.24 13.80 4.16
C HIS A 128 -5.91 13.02 4.05
N LEU A 129 -5.77 12.21 3.03
CA LEU A 129 -4.55 11.51 2.70
C LEU A 129 -4.19 11.78 1.25
N VAL A 130 -2.89 11.95 0.94
CA VAL A 130 -2.35 11.96 -0.41
C VAL A 130 -1.35 10.83 -0.57
N HIS A 131 -1.29 10.22 -1.74
CA HIS A 131 -0.44 9.04 -1.99
C HIS A 131 1.00 9.41 -2.37
N LEU A 132 1.17 10.46 -3.19
CA LEU A 132 2.43 11.04 -3.70
C LEU A 132 3.30 10.11 -4.60
N ASP A 133 2.79 8.93 -4.96
CA ASP A 133 3.45 8.02 -5.91
C ASP A 133 2.44 7.37 -6.88
N THR A 134 1.41 8.11 -7.27
CA THR A 134 0.35 7.66 -8.18
C THR A 134 0.83 7.48 -9.62
N ARG A 135 1.98 8.11 -9.98
CA ARG A 135 2.60 7.98 -11.29
C ARG A 135 3.18 6.58 -11.54
N GLY A 136 3.56 5.88 -10.49
CA GLY A 136 4.16 4.54 -10.57
C GLY A 136 3.15 3.51 -11.07
N THR A 137 3.30 3.01 -12.30
CA THR A 137 2.42 1.96 -12.85
C THR A 137 2.52 0.63 -12.10
N SER A 138 3.58 0.44 -11.31
CA SER A 138 3.73 -0.69 -10.38
C SER A 138 2.88 -0.58 -9.12
N ASN A 139 2.36 0.61 -8.81
CA ASN A 139 1.51 0.86 -7.65
C ASN A 139 0.01 0.69 -7.97
N TRP A 140 -0.31 0.54 -9.25
CA TRP A 140 -1.66 0.24 -9.70
C TRP A 140 -1.81 -1.23 -10.03
N VAL A 141 -2.89 -1.82 -9.57
CA VAL A 141 -3.26 -3.22 -9.82
C VAL A 141 -4.57 -3.24 -10.59
N MET A 142 -4.60 -3.91 -11.74
CA MET A 142 -5.84 -4.29 -12.38
C MET A 142 -6.34 -5.57 -11.72
N GLN A 143 -7.43 -5.47 -10.98
CA GLN A 143 -8.07 -6.57 -10.29
C GLN A 143 -8.70 -7.56 -11.28
N VAL A 144 -9.12 -8.74 -10.80
CA VAL A 144 -9.75 -9.78 -11.63
C VAL A 144 -11.04 -9.29 -12.33
N ASN A 145 -11.75 -8.36 -11.70
CA ASN A 145 -12.96 -7.73 -12.26
C ASN A 145 -12.66 -6.58 -13.24
N GLY A 146 -11.39 -6.33 -13.57
CA GLY A 146 -10.96 -5.25 -14.47
C GLY A 146 -10.83 -3.88 -13.80
N LYS A 147 -11.29 -3.69 -12.56
CA LYS A 147 -11.23 -2.42 -11.86
C LYS A 147 -9.82 -2.12 -11.34
N PRO A 148 -9.44 -0.83 -11.25
CA PRO A 148 -8.17 -0.46 -10.62
C PRO A 148 -8.17 -0.68 -9.11
N ALA A 149 -6.95 -0.85 -8.57
CA ALA A 149 -6.67 -0.69 -7.15
C ALA A 149 -5.30 -0.04 -6.99
N LEU A 150 -5.14 0.78 -5.95
CA LEU A 150 -3.89 1.47 -5.62
C LEU A 150 -3.26 0.82 -4.39
N ILE A 151 -1.96 0.52 -4.47
CA ILE A 151 -1.17 -0.11 -3.42
C ILE A 151 0.09 0.71 -3.11
N ASP A 152 0.82 0.33 -2.05
CA ASP A 152 2.12 0.92 -1.66
C ASP A 152 2.03 2.36 -1.12
N PHE A 153 1.42 2.53 0.04
CA PHE A 153 1.19 3.82 0.70
C PHE A 153 2.41 4.36 1.48
N GLN A 154 3.61 3.86 1.24
CA GLN A 154 4.81 4.28 1.97
C GLN A 154 5.20 5.75 1.74
N ALA A 155 4.82 6.35 0.61
CA ALA A 155 5.06 7.77 0.31
C ALA A 155 3.95 8.71 0.79
N SER A 156 2.81 8.16 1.24
CA SER A 156 1.61 8.92 1.56
C SER A 156 1.81 9.92 2.71
N VAL A 157 1.05 11.00 2.67
CA VAL A 157 1.08 12.06 3.69
C VAL A 157 -0.33 12.35 4.17
N ASP A 158 -0.49 12.41 5.49
CA ASP A 158 -1.72 12.92 6.11
C ASP A 158 -1.79 14.44 5.96
N THR A 159 -2.81 14.92 5.28
CA THR A 159 -3.01 16.35 4.99
C THR A 159 -3.93 17.04 6.00
N GLN A 160 -4.37 16.32 7.03
CA GLN A 160 -5.22 16.90 8.07
C GLN A 160 -4.48 18.03 8.80
N GLY A 161 -5.09 19.21 8.84
CA GLY A 161 -4.49 20.39 9.48
C GLY A 161 -3.47 21.15 8.62
N LEU A 162 -3.13 20.68 7.42
CA LEU A 162 -2.29 21.45 6.50
C LEU A 162 -3.06 22.64 5.90
N PRO A 163 -2.38 23.77 5.61
CA PRO A 163 -2.97 24.88 4.88
C PRO A 163 -3.55 24.42 3.54
N GLN A 164 -4.72 24.95 3.17
CA GLN A 164 -5.45 24.54 1.96
C GLN A 164 -4.59 24.56 0.68
N LYS A 165 -3.75 25.60 0.52
CA LYS A 165 -2.88 25.72 -0.66
C LYS A 165 -1.88 24.55 -0.78
N ILE A 166 -1.32 24.10 0.34
CA ILE A 166 -0.38 22.98 0.38
C ILE A 166 -1.13 21.68 0.07
N ARG A 167 -2.30 21.50 0.69
CA ARG A 167 -3.14 20.32 0.45
C ARG A 167 -3.53 20.24 -1.02
N SER A 168 -4.12 21.29 -1.59
CA SER A 168 -4.53 21.29 -3.00
C SER A 168 -3.38 21.02 -3.95
N PHE A 169 -2.18 21.59 -3.70
CA PHE A 169 -0.99 21.29 -4.50
C PHE A 169 -0.62 19.81 -4.47
N MET A 170 -0.67 19.15 -3.30
CA MET A 170 -0.36 17.73 -3.16
C MET A 170 -1.45 16.85 -3.82
N GLU A 171 -2.71 17.23 -3.69
CA GLU A 171 -3.84 16.57 -4.35
C GLU A 171 -3.73 16.65 -5.88
N ASP A 172 -3.35 17.80 -6.42
CA ASP A 172 -3.10 18.00 -7.87
C ASP A 172 -1.92 17.16 -8.37
N MET A 173 -0.89 16.98 -7.56
CA MET A 173 0.22 16.08 -7.89
C MET A 173 -0.25 14.64 -8.04
N ASP A 174 -1.10 14.15 -7.16
CA ASP A 174 -1.65 12.80 -7.23
C ASP A 174 -2.52 12.60 -8.48
N ILE A 175 -3.45 13.53 -8.75
CA ILE A 175 -4.30 13.48 -9.95
C ILE A 175 -3.42 13.54 -11.21
N GLY A 176 -2.48 14.49 -11.27
CA GLY A 176 -1.54 14.61 -12.40
C GLY A 176 -0.69 13.35 -12.62
N GLY A 177 -0.41 12.58 -11.56
CA GLY A 177 0.29 11.31 -11.63
C GLY A 177 -0.50 10.22 -12.36
N VAL A 178 -1.83 10.20 -12.24
CA VAL A 178 -2.70 9.23 -12.91
C VAL A 178 -2.62 9.38 -14.43
N TYR A 179 -2.58 10.61 -14.94
CA TYR A 179 -2.63 10.91 -16.38
C TYR A 179 -1.26 10.97 -17.08
N LYS A 180 -0.15 10.87 -16.34
CA LYS A 180 1.21 10.88 -16.90
C LYS A 180 1.79 9.47 -17.14
N LYS A 181 0.94 8.52 -17.55
CA LYS A 181 1.31 7.11 -17.79
C LYS A 181 1.60 6.81 -19.24
#